data_cfc530199fc83631e235262701b28b42
#
_entry.id   cfc530199fc83631e235262701b28b42
#
_cell.length_a   1.000
_cell.length_b   1.000
_cell.length_c   1.000
_cell.angle_alpha   90.00
_cell.angle_beta   90.00
_cell.angle_gamma   90.00
#
_symmetry.space_group_name_H-M   'P 1'
#
loop_
_entity.id
_entity.type
_entity.pdbx_description
1 polymer ?
#
loop_
_entity_poly.entity_id
_entity_poly.type
_entity_poly.pdbx_seq_one_letter_code
_entity_poly.pdbx_strand_id
1 'polypeptide(L)'
;MAIIKKFRITSFKNQDALISLKNISLSFHKKHLILDNISLNISKGQVLGLLGPNGAGKSSLMNIITGLIKPTFGSVSINNMNINSYPIYERTKKFNISLVPQTGGYFAALSAEQNLEAAGEILIQDKNKRKLKIEELISKFELDAVR
;
A
#
# COMPACT_ATOMS: atom_id res chain seq x y z
N MET A 1 27.60 -12.50 2.82
CA MET A 1 26.77 -13.39 1.99
C MET A 1 25.65 -12.54 1.37
N ALA A 2 25.81 -12.18 0.11
CA ALA A 2 24.86 -11.30 -0.58
C ALA A 2 23.66 -12.14 -1.02
N ILE A 3 22.51 -11.90 -0.41
CA ILE A 3 21.26 -12.54 -0.83
C ILE A 3 20.68 -11.68 -1.94
N ILE A 4 21.05 -11.98 -3.17
CA ILE A 4 20.39 -11.41 -4.36
C ILE A 4 19.02 -12.08 -4.46
N LYS A 5 17.99 -11.36 -4.07
CA LYS A 5 16.61 -11.86 -4.14
C LYS A 5 16.01 -11.42 -5.45
N LYS A 6 16.09 -12.31 -6.44
CA LYS A 6 15.38 -12.12 -7.71
C LYS A 6 13.87 -12.33 -7.47
N PHE A 7 13.11 -11.25 -7.49
CA PHE A 7 11.69 -11.33 -7.74
C PHE A 7 11.46 -11.68 -9.21
N ARG A 8 10.70 -12.73 -9.49
CA ARG A 8 10.16 -12.92 -10.82
C ARG A 8 8.92 -12.03 -10.93
N ILE A 9 9.09 -10.89 -11.58
CA ILE A 9 7.98 -10.02 -11.95
C ILE A 9 7.66 -10.34 -13.40
N THR A 10 6.52 -10.93 -13.66
CA THR A 10 5.96 -11.02 -15.01
C THR A 10 5.31 -9.66 -15.31
N SER A 11 6.09 -8.73 -15.86
CA SER A 11 5.54 -7.45 -16.32
C SER A 11 5.13 -7.59 -17.78
N PHE A 12 3.87 -7.36 -18.07
CA PHE A 12 3.43 -7.05 -19.41
C PHE A 12 3.85 -5.60 -19.71
N LYS A 13 4.50 -5.37 -20.84
CA LYS A 13 4.78 -4.02 -21.35
C LYS A 13 3.46 -3.33 -21.64
N ASN A 14 3.05 -2.39 -20.79
CA ASN A 14 1.93 -1.52 -21.09
C ASN A 14 2.38 -0.06 -20.98
N GLN A 15 2.03 0.72 -22.00
CA GLN A 15 2.35 2.15 -22.08
C GLN A 15 1.57 3.00 -21.07
N ASP A 16 0.51 2.44 -20.44
CA ASP A 16 -0.37 3.12 -19.48
C ASP A 16 -0.21 2.58 -18.05
N ALA A 17 1.00 2.66 -17.51
CA ALA A 17 1.23 2.27 -16.14
C ALA A 17 0.58 3.28 -15.17
N LEU A 18 -0.37 2.82 -14.33
CA LEU A 18 -0.92 3.60 -13.24
C LEU A 18 0.17 3.88 -12.20
N ILE A 19 0.92 2.85 -11.81
CA ILE A 19 2.04 2.94 -10.88
C ILE A 19 3.30 2.46 -11.59
N SER A 20 4.37 3.24 -11.51
CA SER A 20 5.68 2.87 -12.05
C SER A 20 6.76 3.00 -10.98
N LEU A 21 7.49 1.92 -10.76
CA LEU A 21 8.71 1.88 -9.96
C LEU A 21 9.90 1.81 -10.91
N LYS A 22 10.88 2.69 -10.72
CA LYS A 22 12.09 2.73 -11.55
C LYS A 22 13.32 2.63 -10.67
N ASN A 23 14.13 1.57 -10.88
CA ASN A 23 15.42 1.33 -10.24
C ASN A 23 15.38 1.44 -8.71
N ILE A 24 14.31 0.93 -8.08
CA ILE A 24 14.13 0.97 -6.63
C ILE A 24 15.19 0.13 -5.95
N SER A 25 15.98 0.78 -5.10
CA SER A 25 16.91 0.11 -4.19
C SER A 25 16.64 0.58 -2.76
N LEU A 26 16.76 -0.33 -1.80
CA LEU A 26 16.62 -0.05 -0.38
C LEU A 26 17.75 -0.70 0.40
N SER A 27 18.47 0.11 1.16
CA SER A 27 19.49 -0.35 2.11
C SER A 27 19.21 0.19 3.49
N PHE A 28 19.41 -0.63 4.53
CA PHE A 28 19.51 -0.19 5.91
C PHE A 28 20.98 -0.19 6.36
N HIS A 29 21.39 0.86 7.06
CA HIS A 29 22.75 0.99 7.65
C HIS A 29 23.90 0.79 6.65
N LYS A 30 23.79 1.34 5.43
CA LYS A 30 24.83 1.33 4.37
C LYS A 30 25.39 -0.04 3.95
N LYS A 31 25.02 -1.15 4.63
CA LYS A 31 25.57 -2.49 4.38
C LYS A 31 24.53 -3.57 4.10
N HIS A 32 23.27 -3.33 4.40
CA HIS A 32 22.24 -4.37 4.24
C HIS A 32 21.28 -3.98 3.09
N LEU A 33 21.59 -4.48 1.90
CA LEU A 33 20.75 -4.29 0.72
C LEU A 33 19.53 -5.21 0.81
N ILE A 34 18.34 -4.63 0.82
CA ILE A 34 17.05 -5.35 0.90
C ILE A 34 16.40 -5.44 -0.46
N LEU A 35 16.40 -4.34 -1.21
CA LEU A 35 15.94 -4.28 -2.58
C LEU A 35 17.07 -3.77 -3.46
N ASP A 36 17.28 -4.40 -4.61
CA ASP A 36 18.33 -4.06 -5.56
C ASP A 36 17.73 -3.84 -6.94
N ASN A 37 17.74 -2.59 -7.36
CA ASN A 37 17.40 -2.16 -8.72
C ASN A 37 16.07 -2.73 -9.26
N ILE A 38 15.02 -2.68 -8.45
CA ILE A 38 13.70 -3.19 -8.81
C ILE A 38 12.95 -2.18 -9.68
N SER A 39 12.53 -2.63 -10.85
CA SER A 39 11.65 -1.85 -11.73
C SER A 39 10.39 -2.65 -12.04
N LEU A 40 9.23 -1.98 -11.92
CA LEU A 40 7.92 -2.61 -12.02
C LEU A 40 6.89 -1.60 -12.48
N ASN A 41 6.01 -2.00 -13.38
CA ASN A 41 4.84 -1.23 -13.79
C ASN A 41 3.57 -1.97 -13.41
N ILE A 42 2.59 -1.25 -12.90
CA ILE A 42 1.26 -1.75 -12.54
C ILE A 42 0.25 -0.94 -13.33
N SER A 43 -0.54 -1.62 -14.15
CA SER A 43 -1.59 -1.00 -14.97
C SER A 43 -2.88 -0.83 -14.19
N LYS A 44 -3.75 0.07 -14.66
CA LYS A 44 -5.09 0.24 -14.09
C LYS A 44 -5.87 -1.07 -14.18
N GLY A 45 -6.53 -1.46 -13.07
CA GLY A 45 -7.32 -2.69 -12.97
C GLY A 45 -6.50 -3.98 -12.86
N GLN A 46 -5.17 -3.89 -12.84
CA GLN A 46 -4.31 -5.07 -12.70
C GLN A 46 -4.27 -5.57 -11.26
N VAL A 47 -4.36 -6.88 -11.09
CA VAL A 47 -4.01 -7.60 -9.86
C VAL A 47 -2.59 -8.13 -9.99
N LEU A 48 -1.72 -7.73 -9.06
CA LEU A 48 -0.32 -8.12 -9.06
C LEU A 48 0.01 -8.93 -7.81
N GLY A 49 0.55 -10.14 -7.99
CA GLY A 49 1.07 -10.96 -6.91
C GLY A 49 2.58 -10.80 -6.75
N LEU A 50 3.04 -10.54 -5.51
CA LEU A 50 4.45 -10.56 -5.15
C LEU A 50 4.79 -11.86 -4.43
N LEU A 51 5.51 -12.76 -5.10
CA LEU A 51 5.89 -14.06 -4.58
C LEU A 51 7.36 -14.08 -4.18
N GLY A 52 7.67 -14.80 -3.10
CA GLY A 52 9.03 -14.97 -2.62
C GLY A 52 9.10 -15.37 -1.14
N PRO A 53 10.25 -15.87 -0.66
CA PRO A 53 10.44 -16.31 0.72
C PRO A 53 10.28 -15.15 1.73
N ASN A 54 10.18 -15.50 3.02
CA ASN A 54 10.18 -14.51 4.08
C ASN A 54 11.50 -13.72 4.08
N GLY A 55 11.40 -12.43 4.36
CA GLY A 55 12.54 -11.51 4.27
C GLY A 55 12.97 -11.16 2.84
N ALA A 56 12.25 -11.58 1.76
CA ALA A 56 12.58 -11.23 0.37
C ALA A 56 12.37 -9.74 0.02
N GLY A 57 11.91 -8.91 0.93
CA GLY A 57 11.67 -7.48 0.66
C GLY A 57 10.28 -7.15 0.13
N LYS A 58 9.35 -8.12 0.07
CA LYS A 58 7.97 -7.88 -0.40
C LYS A 58 7.28 -6.74 0.36
N SER A 59 7.26 -6.82 1.69
CA SER A 59 6.68 -5.77 2.54
C SER A 59 7.44 -4.45 2.41
N SER A 60 8.76 -4.49 2.24
CA SER A 60 9.56 -3.28 2.02
C SER A 60 9.17 -2.58 0.71
N LEU A 61 8.93 -3.35 -0.35
CA LEU A 61 8.47 -2.79 -1.63
C LEU A 61 7.07 -2.17 -1.50
N MET A 62 6.14 -2.83 -0.82
CA MET A 62 4.81 -2.29 -0.51
C MET A 62 4.90 -1.00 0.32
N ASN A 63 5.76 -0.98 1.34
CA ASN A 63 5.98 0.19 2.18
C ASN A 63 6.60 1.37 1.40
N ILE A 64 7.40 1.11 0.37
CA ILE A 64 7.91 2.14 -0.54
C ILE A 64 6.78 2.70 -1.40
N ILE A 65 5.93 1.84 -1.96
CA ILE A 65 4.79 2.27 -2.79
C ILE A 65 3.83 3.14 -1.96
N THR A 66 3.54 2.74 -0.73
CA THR A 66 2.63 3.48 0.17
C THR A 66 3.25 4.74 0.78
N GLY A 67 4.59 4.87 0.75
CA GLY A 67 5.29 6.03 1.31
C GLY A 67 5.62 5.92 2.80
N LEU A 68 5.46 4.74 3.40
CA LEU A 68 5.94 4.46 4.76
C LEU A 68 7.47 4.45 4.84
N ILE A 69 8.13 4.01 3.76
CA ILE A 69 9.59 3.97 3.65
C ILE A 69 10.00 4.72 2.37
N LYS A 70 11.02 5.57 2.46
CA LYS A 70 11.64 6.17 1.28
C LYS A 70 12.67 5.20 0.70
N PRO A 71 12.71 4.97 -0.62
CA PRO A 71 13.78 4.20 -1.23
C PRO A 71 15.12 4.92 -1.08
N THR A 72 16.21 4.15 -1.01
CA THR A 72 17.58 4.71 -1.02
C THR A 72 17.90 5.29 -2.40
N PHE A 73 17.48 4.60 -3.45
CA PHE A 73 17.59 5.02 -4.85
C PHE A 73 16.32 4.68 -5.62
N GLY A 74 16.14 5.34 -6.75
CA GLY A 74 15.01 5.11 -7.64
C GLY A 74 13.81 5.99 -7.35
N SER A 75 12.75 5.77 -8.10
CA SER A 75 11.55 6.59 -8.02
C SER A 75 10.27 5.77 -8.15
N VAL A 76 9.24 6.22 -7.44
CA VAL A 76 7.86 5.77 -7.56
C VAL A 76 7.06 6.88 -8.23
N SER A 77 6.32 6.53 -9.27
CA SER A 77 5.44 7.47 -9.98
C SER A 77 4.03 6.91 -10.08
N ILE A 78 3.03 7.81 -10.04
CA ILE A 78 1.62 7.53 -10.33
C ILE A 78 1.18 8.46 -11.44
N ASN A 79 0.57 7.91 -12.48
CA ASN A 79 0.19 8.67 -13.67
C ASN A 79 1.34 9.57 -14.17
N ASN A 80 2.56 9.03 -14.23
CA ASN A 80 3.80 9.71 -14.59
C ASN A 80 4.27 10.81 -13.61
N MET A 81 3.56 11.07 -12.52
CA MET A 81 3.98 12.02 -11.49
C MET A 81 4.85 11.32 -10.45
N ASN A 82 6.07 11.81 -10.21
CA ASN A 82 6.94 11.30 -9.16
C ASN A 82 6.35 11.63 -7.77
N ILE A 83 6.19 10.60 -6.94
CA ILE A 83 5.58 10.72 -5.61
C ILE A 83 6.54 10.46 -4.46
N ASN A 84 7.85 10.43 -4.68
CA ASN A 84 8.85 10.14 -3.63
C ASN A 84 8.81 11.14 -2.46
N SER A 85 8.47 12.40 -2.72
CA SER A 85 8.37 13.45 -1.71
C SER A 85 7.09 13.38 -0.87
N TYR A 86 6.06 12.68 -1.34
CA TYR A 86 4.77 12.59 -0.68
C TYR A 86 4.79 11.51 0.41
N PRO A 87 4.54 11.87 1.69
CA PRO A 87 4.39 10.91 2.78
C PRO A 87 3.07 10.11 2.64
N ILE A 88 2.93 9.03 3.43
CA ILE A 88 1.80 8.10 3.34
C ILE A 88 0.43 8.80 3.38
N TYR A 89 0.23 9.74 4.31
CA TYR A 89 -1.07 10.43 4.45
C TYR A 89 -1.45 11.26 3.22
N GLU A 90 -0.46 11.86 2.54
CA GLU A 90 -0.69 12.56 1.29
C GLU A 90 -0.94 11.61 0.13
N ARG A 91 -0.24 10.46 0.09
CA ARG A 91 -0.47 9.43 -0.93
C ARG A 91 -1.86 8.84 -0.80
N THR A 92 -2.33 8.59 0.41
CA THR A 92 -3.70 8.14 0.66
C THR A 92 -4.72 9.19 0.18
N LYS A 93 -4.54 10.45 0.57
CA LYS A 93 -5.50 11.52 0.26
C LYS A 93 -5.51 11.94 -1.21
N LYS A 94 -4.34 12.06 -1.85
CA LYS A 94 -4.19 12.60 -3.21
C LYS A 94 -4.28 11.52 -4.29
N PHE A 95 -3.81 10.32 -4.00
CA PHE A 95 -3.66 9.25 -5.00
C PHE A 95 -4.48 7.99 -4.68
N ASN A 96 -5.29 8.03 -3.60
CA ASN A 96 -6.11 6.90 -3.15
C ASN A 96 -5.31 5.60 -2.95
N ILE A 97 -4.06 5.71 -2.49
CA ILE A 97 -3.26 4.54 -2.12
C ILE A 97 -3.60 4.15 -0.69
N SER A 98 -3.99 2.91 -0.48
CA SER A 98 -4.19 2.34 0.85
C SER A 98 -3.39 1.05 1.02
N LEU A 99 -3.06 0.73 2.27
CA LEU A 99 -2.39 -0.50 2.66
C LEU A 99 -3.24 -1.22 3.69
N VAL A 100 -3.53 -2.49 3.41
CA VAL A 100 -4.05 -3.40 4.43
C VAL A 100 -2.85 -4.14 5.02
N PRO A 101 -2.48 -3.90 6.29
CA PRO A 101 -1.36 -4.59 6.92
C PRO A 101 -1.67 -6.06 7.16
N GLN A 102 -0.65 -6.89 7.31
CA GLN A 102 -0.81 -8.31 7.60
C GLN A 102 -1.42 -8.53 8.99
N THR A 103 -1.09 -7.67 9.95
CA THR A 103 -1.60 -7.69 11.33
C THR A 103 -1.92 -6.28 11.77
N GLY A 104 -2.97 -6.12 12.59
CA GLY A 104 -3.40 -4.80 13.07
C GLY A 104 -4.15 -3.99 12.02
N GLY A 105 -4.03 -2.66 12.10
CA GLY A 105 -4.77 -1.74 11.23
C GLY A 105 -6.16 -1.42 11.76
N TYR A 106 -6.50 -1.87 12.96
CA TYR A 106 -7.73 -1.59 13.69
C TYR A 106 -7.44 -1.42 15.18
N PHE A 107 -8.35 -0.80 15.91
CA PHE A 107 -8.29 -0.66 17.35
C PHE A 107 -8.88 -1.92 18.00
N ALA A 108 -8.03 -2.77 18.54
CA ALA A 108 -8.42 -4.08 19.07
C ALA A 108 -9.40 -4.01 20.26
N ALA A 109 -9.43 -2.88 20.98
CA ALA A 109 -10.35 -2.65 22.08
C ALA A 109 -11.74 -2.14 21.66
N LEU A 110 -11.92 -1.84 20.37
CA LEU A 110 -13.18 -1.34 19.82
C LEU A 110 -13.89 -2.45 19.03
N SER A 111 -15.22 -2.39 18.99
CA SER A 111 -16.03 -3.26 18.13
C SER A 111 -15.77 -2.94 16.64
N ALA A 112 -16.27 -3.79 15.74
CA ALA A 112 -16.17 -3.55 14.29
C ALA A 112 -16.83 -2.23 13.88
N GLU A 113 -18.02 -1.96 14.39
CA GLU A 113 -18.76 -0.71 14.16
C GLU A 113 -17.98 0.51 14.66
N GLN A 114 -17.45 0.46 15.89
CA GLN A 114 -16.66 1.56 16.45
C GLN A 114 -15.38 1.82 15.67
N ASN A 115 -14.72 0.79 15.13
CA ASN A 115 -13.59 0.94 14.22
C ASN A 115 -14.00 1.64 12.92
N LEU A 116 -15.14 1.26 12.34
CA LEU A 116 -15.69 1.93 11.15
C LEU A 116 -16.09 3.37 11.44
N GLU A 117 -16.67 3.66 12.62
CA GLU A 117 -16.99 5.02 13.04
C GLU A 117 -15.74 5.89 13.15
N ALA A 118 -14.70 5.40 13.85
CA ALA A 118 -13.44 6.13 14.01
C ALA A 118 -12.79 6.47 12.65
N ALA A 119 -12.76 5.51 11.72
CA ALA A 119 -12.27 5.75 10.36
C ALA A 119 -13.20 6.69 9.57
N GLY A 120 -14.51 6.53 9.75
CA GLY A 120 -15.53 7.34 9.08
C GLY A 120 -15.48 8.82 9.48
N GLU A 121 -15.15 9.13 10.73
CA GLU A 121 -15.00 10.51 11.21
C GLU A 121 -13.91 11.29 10.50
N ILE A 122 -12.83 10.60 10.15
CA ILE A 122 -11.72 11.20 9.41
C ILE A 122 -12.07 11.41 7.93
N LEU A 123 -12.82 10.47 7.34
CA LEU A 123 -13.02 10.40 5.89
C LEU A 123 -14.32 11.07 5.42
N ILE A 124 -15.38 11.07 6.24
CA ILE A 124 -16.72 11.51 5.87
C ILE A 124 -17.22 12.55 6.89
N GLN A 125 -17.18 13.82 6.50
CA GLN A 125 -17.58 14.94 7.37
C GLN A 125 -19.08 14.93 7.71
N ASP A 126 -19.93 14.58 6.74
CA ASP A 126 -21.37 14.51 6.90
C ASP A 126 -21.77 13.30 7.74
N LYS A 127 -22.37 13.56 8.93
CA LYS A 127 -22.76 12.52 9.88
C LYS A 127 -23.77 11.52 9.32
N ASN A 128 -24.74 12.00 8.51
CA ASN A 128 -25.78 11.13 7.96
C ASN A 128 -25.20 10.21 6.88
N LYS A 129 -24.39 10.77 5.98
CA LYS A 129 -23.68 9.97 4.97
C LYS A 129 -22.73 8.96 5.60
N ARG A 130 -22.03 9.34 6.67
CA ARG A 130 -21.15 8.45 7.42
C ARG A 130 -21.92 7.27 7.98
N LYS A 131 -23.06 7.52 8.68
CA LYS A 131 -23.90 6.47 9.23
C LYS A 131 -24.40 5.49 8.15
N LEU A 132 -24.93 6.01 7.06
CA LEU A 132 -25.39 5.18 5.93
C LEU A 132 -24.25 4.33 5.36
N LYS A 133 -23.05 4.90 5.24
CA LYS A 133 -21.89 4.14 4.74
C LYS A 133 -21.42 3.05 5.68
N ILE A 134 -21.49 3.30 6.99
CA ILE A 134 -21.15 2.29 8.01
C ILE A 134 -22.14 1.12 7.96
N GLU A 135 -23.45 1.40 7.93
CA GLU A 135 -24.47 0.36 7.79
C GLU A 135 -24.32 -0.47 6.51
N GLU A 136 -24.04 0.21 5.38
CA GLU A 136 -23.72 -0.48 4.11
C GLU A 136 -22.55 -1.44 4.27
N LEU A 137 -21.47 -1.02 4.95
CA LEU A 137 -20.27 -1.84 5.13
C LEU A 137 -20.53 -3.00 6.09
N ILE A 138 -21.24 -2.78 7.18
CA ILE A 138 -21.61 -3.82 8.14
C ILE A 138 -22.42 -4.91 7.44
N SER A 139 -23.45 -4.52 6.68
CA SER A 139 -24.25 -5.47 5.90
C SER A 139 -23.44 -6.19 4.82
N LYS A 140 -22.65 -5.44 4.05
CA LYS A 140 -21.87 -5.99 2.94
C LYS A 140 -20.82 -7.01 3.37
N PHE A 141 -20.24 -6.84 4.55
CA PHE A 141 -19.21 -7.73 5.10
C PHE A 141 -19.74 -8.67 6.18
N GLU A 142 -21.08 -8.75 6.35
CA GLU A 142 -21.75 -9.66 7.30
C GLU A 142 -21.21 -9.52 8.73
N LEU A 143 -20.97 -8.27 9.17
CA LEU A 143 -20.36 -7.97 10.46
C LEU A 143 -21.38 -7.90 11.62
N ASP A 144 -22.66 -8.14 11.39
CA ASP A 144 -23.71 -8.02 12.40
C ASP A 144 -23.45 -8.86 13.66
N ALA A 145 -22.81 -10.02 13.51
CA ALA A 145 -22.48 -10.90 14.62
C ALA A 145 -21.31 -10.40 15.51
N VAL A 146 -20.55 -9.43 15.04
CA VAL A 146 -19.35 -8.87 15.71
C VAL A 146 -19.40 -7.34 15.83
N ARG A 147 -20.60 -6.81 15.75
CA ARG A 147 -20.91 -5.38 15.79
C ARG A 147 -20.58 -4.70 17.13
#